data_8470c111bdc06bd6118b92de48b1e37d
#
_entry.id   8470c111bdc06bd6118b92de48b1e37d
#
_cell.length_a   1.000
_cell.length_b   1.000
_cell.length_c   1.000
_cell.angle_alpha   90.00
_cell.angle_beta   90.00
_cell.angle_gamma   90.00
#
_symmetry.space_group_name_H-M   'P 1'
#
loop_
_entity.id
_entity.type
_entity.pdbx_description
1 polymer ?
#
loop_
_entity_poly.entity_id
_entity_poly.type
_entity_poly.pdbx_seq_one_letter_code
_entity_poly.pdbx_strand_id
1 'polypeptide(L)'
;MTQRRSASETLWIHLLMHIGFTKPLLSEVPLRLNSQSFGKRSIARAAETVSQELAHNSFDWPTKPVSRIPSRGITSNDQLIEVSILAASMYYLYEEKIYQGLTMNEVIQAFDLYTNIRELAENESTQISPDNAYWISREFYNHYSTVPYCEKCGVHYYSSIEQKIKNGCPFCKRSGIGENNGMYDETALNKISLAKKNKYKLSVR
;
A
#
# COMPACT_ATOMS: atom_id res chain seq x y z
N MET A 1 -8.34 6.01 35.86
CA MET A 1 -7.05 5.27 35.81
C MET A 1 -6.44 5.51 34.43
N THR A 2 -5.42 6.36 34.33
CA THR A 2 -4.67 6.61 33.08
C THR A 2 -3.70 5.44 32.88
N GLN A 3 -4.03 4.55 31.94
CA GLN A 3 -3.12 3.48 31.54
C GLN A 3 -1.80 4.10 31.07
N ARG A 4 -0.71 3.87 31.81
CA ARG A 4 0.65 4.19 31.34
C ARG A 4 0.90 3.38 30.09
N ARG A 5 0.91 4.03 28.94
CA ARG A 5 1.29 3.40 27.68
C ARG A 5 2.74 2.97 27.76
N SER A 6 3.04 1.82 27.18
CA SER A 6 4.41 1.31 27.18
C SER A 6 5.31 2.23 26.35
N ALA A 7 6.56 2.39 26.75
CA ALA A 7 7.56 3.14 26.01
C ALA A 7 7.69 2.63 24.54
N SER A 8 7.37 1.36 24.31
CA SER A 8 7.34 0.76 22.97
C SER A 8 6.29 1.36 22.05
N GLU A 9 5.10 1.75 22.55
CA GLU A 9 4.06 2.37 21.71
C GLU A 9 4.47 3.77 21.24
N THR A 10 5.09 4.55 22.11
CA THR A 10 5.60 5.87 21.77
C THR A 10 6.70 5.77 20.71
N LEU A 11 7.63 4.84 20.88
CA LEU A 11 8.71 4.59 19.92
C LEU A 11 8.14 4.17 18.55
N TRP A 12 7.12 3.32 18.52
CA TRP A 12 6.47 2.93 17.28
C TRP A 12 5.81 4.11 16.55
N ILE A 13 5.11 4.98 17.26
CA ILE A 13 4.52 6.17 16.66
C ILE A 13 5.61 7.03 16.04
N HIS A 14 6.71 7.29 16.76
CA HIS A 14 7.84 8.06 16.24
C HIS A 14 8.41 7.43 14.96
N LEU A 15 8.68 6.12 14.98
CA LEU A 15 9.20 5.40 13.82
C LEU A 15 8.29 5.53 12.60
N LEU A 16 6.97 5.27 12.77
CA LEU A 16 6.01 5.37 11.67
C LEU A 16 5.94 6.78 11.09
N MET A 17 6.06 7.75 11.96
CA MET A 17 6.09 9.14 11.55
C MET A 17 7.36 9.49 10.77
N HIS A 18 8.53 9.00 11.18
CA HIS A 18 9.78 9.18 10.42
C HIS A 18 9.77 8.48 9.06
N ILE A 19 9.07 7.36 8.93
CA ILE A 19 8.84 6.68 7.65
C ILE A 19 7.91 7.52 6.73
N GLY A 20 7.14 8.46 7.29
CA GLY A 20 6.24 9.36 6.54
C GLY A 20 4.75 8.99 6.61
N PHE A 21 4.34 8.13 7.57
CA PHE A 21 2.93 7.88 7.81
C PHE A 21 2.23 9.08 8.42
N THR A 22 1.04 9.43 7.92
CA THR A 22 0.32 10.62 8.35
C THR A 22 -0.44 10.42 9.67
N LYS A 23 -0.65 11.51 10.41
CA LYS A 23 -1.46 11.51 11.65
C LYS A 23 -2.87 10.92 11.46
N PRO A 24 -3.62 11.26 10.38
CA PRO A 24 -4.93 10.68 10.14
C PRO A 24 -4.87 9.14 10.07
N LEU A 25 -3.93 8.59 9.30
CA LEU A 25 -3.79 7.15 9.16
C LEU A 25 -3.48 6.50 10.51
N LEU A 26 -2.51 7.01 11.25
CA LEU A 26 -2.11 6.46 12.56
C LEU A 26 -3.25 6.47 13.59
N SER A 27 -4.24 7.39 13.44
CA SER A 27 -5.41 7.43 14.32
C SER A 27 -6.49 6.39 13.97
N GLU A 28 -6.48 5.88 12.74
CA GLU A 28 -7.49 4.95 12.22
C GLU A 28 -7.02 3.49 12.29
N VAL A 29 -5.73 3.26 12.18
CA VAL A 29 -5.16 1.93 11.96
C VAL A 29 -4.75 1.28 13.28
N PRO A 30 -5.23 0.06 13.58
CA PRO A 30 -4.69 -0.74 14.67
C PRO A 30 -3.30 -1.25 14.30
N LEU A 31 -2.30 -0.99 15.12
CA LEU A 31 -0.93 -1.42 14.90
C LEU A 31 -0.70 -2.92 15.00
N ARG A 32 -1.56 -3.61 15.70
CA ARG A 32 -1.56 -5.07 15.86
C ARG A 32 -2.96 -5.59 15.58
N LEU A 33 -3.04 -6.81 15.07
CA LEU A 33 -4.30 -7.49 14.70
C LEU A 33 -5.40 -7.43 15.76
N ASN A 34 -5.08 -7.20 17.04
CA ASN A 34 -6.03 -7.12 18.15
C ASN A 34 -5.82 -5.87 19.03
N SER A 35 -5.13 -4.85 18.56
CA SER A 35 -4.86 -3.66 19.36
C SER A 35 -5.79 -2.50 19.03
N GLN A 36 -6.11 -1.72 20.04
CA GLN A 36 -6.78 -0.43 19.84
C GLN A 36 -5.87 0.51 19.03
N SER A 37 -6.47 1.35 18.20
CA SER A 37 -5.76 2.43 17.49
C SER A 37 -5.05 3.36 18.49
N PHE A 38 -3.99 4.01 18.05
CA PHE A 38 -3.31 5.02 18.88
C PHE A 38 -4.26 6.14 19.32
N GLY A 39 -4.15 6.56 20.55
CA GLY A 39 -4.93 7.70 21.01
C GLY A 39 -4.48 9.00 20.35
N LYS A 40 -5.43 9.81 19.91
CA LYS A 40 -5.20 11.11 19.26
C LYS A 40 -4.17 12.00 20.00
N ARG A 41 -4.20 12.03 21.33
CA ARG A 41 -3.25 12.82 22.15
C ARG A 41 -1.81 12.30 22.06
N SER A 42 -1.62 10.98 21.99
CA SER A 42 -0.27 10.40 21.86
C SER A 42 0.33 10.66 20.49
N ILE A 43 -0.51 10.56 19.44
CA ILE A 43 -0.13 10.92 18.07
C ILE A 43 0.23 12.40 18.00
N ALA A 44 -0.59 13.29 18.58
CA ALA A 44 -0.32 14.72 18.58
C ALA A 44 1.02 15.08 19.25
N ARG A 45 1.33 14.49 20.42
CA ARG A 45 2.61 14.71 21.11
C ARG A 45 3.79 14.18 20.31
N ALA A 46 3.69 12.94 19.81
CA ALA A 46 4.75 12.36 18.99
C ALA A 46 4.98 13.22 17.72
N ALA A 47 3.91 13.69 17.10
CA ALA A 47 3.99 14.56 15.94
C ALA A 47 4.68 15.89 16.22
N GLU A 48 4.43 16.48 17.38
CA GLU A 48 5.10 17.72 17.81
C GLU A 48 6.62 17.49 17.96
N THR A 49 7.01 16.40 18.66
CA THR A 49 8.43 16.02 18.81
C THR A 49 9.09 15.76 17.47
N VAL A 50 8.49 14.93 16.61
CA VAL A 50 9.06 14.62 15.29
C VAL A 50 9.09 15.85 14.39
N SER A 51 8.06 16.73 14.45
CA SER A 51 8.07 17.98 13.69
C SER A 51 9.20 18.90 14.13
N GLN A 52 9.53 18.94 15.43
CA GLN A 52 10.67 19.72 15.93
C GLN A 52 12.00 19.10 15.47
N GLU A 53 12.14 17.79 15.52
CA GLU A 53 13.34 17.08 15.04
C GLU A 53 13.54 17.26 13.52
N LEU A 54 12.45 17.17 12.74
CA LEU A 54 12.49 17.30 11.28
C LEU A 54 12.63 18.76 10.82
N ALA A 55 12.14 19.74 11.58
CA ALA A 55 12.32 21.17 11.28
C ALA A 55 13.81 21.56 11.19
N HIS A 56 14.67 20.89 11.94
CA HIS A 56 16.12 21.04 11.83
C HIS A 56 16.70 20.46 10.53
N ASN A 57 16.00 19.55 9.86
CA ASN A 57 16.43 18.84 8.67
C ASN A 57 15.69 19.26 7.39
N SER A 58 14.91 20.35 7.41
CA SER A 58 14.14 20.87 6.27
C SER A 58 13.18 19.85 5.63
N PHE A 59 12.65 18.91 6.41
CA PHE A 59 11.74 17.88 5.93
C PHE A 59 10.28 18.31 6.12
N ASP A 60 9.56 18.42 5.01
CA ASP A 60 8.12 18.70 5.01
C ASP A 60 7.32 17.43 5.26
N TRP A 61 6.66 17.36 6.38
CA TRP A 61 5.77 16.27 6.73
C TRP A 61 4.50 16.27 5.86
N PRO A 62 4.13 15.12 5.25
CA PRO A 62 2.88 15.03 4.53
C PRO A 62 1.68 15.19 5.49
N THR A 63 0.98 16.30 5.37
CA THR A 63 -0.16 16.65 6.25
C THR A 63 -1.52 16.28 5.64
N LYS A 64 -1.57 15.97 4.34
CA LYS A 64 -2.82 15.73 3.62
C LYS A 64 -3.24 14.27 3.75
N PRO A 65 -4.50 14.00 4.10
CA PRO A 65 -5.01 12.64 4.10
C PRO A 65 -4.99 12.07 2.69
N VAL A 66 -4.59 10.82 2.57
CA VAL A 66 -4.54 10.08 1.32
C VAL A 66 -5.88 9.37 1.10
N SER A 67 -6.23 9.13 -0.15
CA SER A 67 -7.44 8.38 -0.50
C SER A 67 -7.38 6.95 0.07
N ARG A 68 -8.48 6.49 0.66
CA ARG A 68 -8.64 5.10 1.09
C ARG A 68 -8.77 4.11 -0.08
N ILE A 69 -8.88 4.62 -1.28
CA ILE A 69 -8.93 3.83 -2.52
C ILE A 69 -7.91 4.45 -3.49
N PRO A 70 -6.60 4.17 -3.31
CA PRO A 70 -5.54 4.75 -4.12
C PRO A 70 -5.67 4.43 -5.61
N SER A 71 -6.22 3.26 -5.94
CA SER A 71 -6.42 2.82 -7.34
C SER A 71 -7.24 3.81 -8.17
N ARG A 72 -8.19 4.54 -7.56
CA ARG A 72 -8.96 5.60 -8.24
C ARG A 72 -8.10 6.78 -8.67
N GLY A 73 -6.97 7.00 -8.01
CA GLY A 73 -6.01 8.07 -8.30
C GLY A 73 -5.01 7.73 -9.39
N ILE A 74 -4.94 6.48 -9.85
CA ILE A 74 -4.02 6.04 -10.91
C ILE A 74 -4.55 6.53 -12.26
N THR A 75 -3.90 7.55 -12.82
CA THR A 75 -4.31 8.22 -14.06
C THR A 75 -3.24 8.17 -15.15
N SER A 76 -2.02 7.72 -14.83
CA SER A 76 -0.91 7.59 -15.78
C SER A 76 -0.29 6.18 -15.72
N ASN A 77 0.39 5.80 -16.81
CA ASN A 77 1.11 4.53 -16.86
C ASN A 77 2.28 4.49 -15.87
N ASP A 78 2.93 5.63 -15.63
CA ASP A 78 4.04 5.72 -14.66
C ASP A 78 3.54 5.48 -13.24
N GLN A 79 2.39 6.05 -12.86
CA GLN A 79 1.76 5.74 -11.58
C GLN A 79 1.40 4.26 -11.47
N LEU A 80 0.92 3.65 -12.55
CA LEU A 80 0.59 2.22 -12.57
C LEU A 80 1.86 1.35 -12.43
N ILE A 81 2.98 1.75 -13.03
CA ILE A 81 4.28 1.09 -12.85
C ILE A 81 4.69 1.17 -11.38
N GLU A 82 4.64 2.35 -10.76
CA GLU A 82 5.00 2.54 -9.35
C GLU A 82 4.18 1.64 -8.43
N VAL A 83 2.86 1.65 -8.59
CA VAL A 83 1.98 0.78 -7.80
C VAL A 83 2.25 -0.69 -8.09
N SER A 84 2.62 -1.04 -9.34
CA SER A 84 2.96 -2.42 -9.70
C SER A 84 4.25 -2.90 -9.05
N ILE A 85 5.28 -2.04 -8.94
CA ILE A 85 6.51 -2.38 -8.24
C ILE A 85 6.21 -2.64 -6.75
N LEU A 86 5.43 -1.77 -6.11
CA LEU A 86 5.02 -1.95 -4.72
C LEU A 86 4.20 -3.24 -4.54
N ALA A 87 3.22 -3.48 -5.41
CA ALA A 87 2.38 -4.68 -5.36
C ALA A 87 3.20 -5.96 -5.57
N ALA A 88 4.14 -5.94 -6.51
CA ALA A 88 5.08 -7.04 -6.73
C ALA A 88 5.98 -7.27 -5.50
N SER A 89 6.44 -6.21 -4.83
CA SER A 89 7.21 -6.31 -3.59
C SER A 89 6.39 -6.95 -2.47
N MET A 90 5.12 -6.57 -2.31
CA MET A 90 4.21 -7.21 -1.36
C MET A 90 4.00 -8.69 -1.68
N TYR A 91 3.77 -9.01 -2.96
CA TYR A 91 3.54 -10.38 -3.40
C TYR A 91 4.81 -11.24 -3.27
N TYR A 92 5.97 -10.69 -3.60
CA TYR A 92 7.26 -11.38 -3.45
C TYR A 92 7.56 -11.79 -2.00
N LEU A 93 7.23 -10.93 -1.02
CA LEU A 93 7.48 -11.22 0.39
C LEU A 93 6.40 -12.09 1.04
N TYR A 94 5.15 -11.96 0.60
CA TYR A 94 4.01 -12.51 1.36
C TYR A 94 3.06 -13.38 0.54
N GLU A 95 3.26 -13.51 -0.76
CA GLU A 95 2.45 -14.32 -1.66
C GLU A 95 0.93 -14.11 -1.45
N GLU A 96 0.15 -15.19 -1.35
CA GLU A 96 -1.30 -15.15 -1.16
C GLU A 96 -1.74 -14.53 0.18
N LYS A 97 -0.82 -14.32 1.12
CA LYS A 97 -1.12 -13.66 2.40
C LYS A 97 -1.58 -12.21 2.21
N ILE A 98 -1.21 -11.54 1.13
CA ILE A 98 -1.67 -10.19 0.82
C ILE A 98 -3.21 -10.10 0.79
N TYR A 99 -3.89 -11.18 0.39
CA TYR A 99 -5.36 -11.25 0.34
C TYR A 99 -6.00 -11.61 1.68
N GLN A 100 -5.20 -12.06 2.66
CA GLN A 100 -5.64 -12.33 4.03
C GLN A 100 -5.47 -11.13 4.96
N GLY A 101 -4.70 -10.14 4.52
CA GLY A 101 -4.39 -8.91 5.22
C GLY A 101 -2.97 -8.87 5.77
N LEU A 102 -2.25 -7.82 5.41
CA LEU A 102 -0.93 -7.54 5.93
C LEU A 102 -1.02 -6.73 7.23
N THR A 103 -0.13 -7.03 8.16
CA THR A 103 0.12 -6.19 9.33
C THR A 103 0.87 -4.92 8.92
N MET A 104 0.88 -3.90 9.77
CA MET A 104 1.64 -2.67 9.50
C MET A 104 3.14 -2.95 9.28
N ASN A 105 3.74 -3.86 10.05
CA ASN A 105 5.14 -4.27 9.89
C ASN A 105 5.40 -4.86 8.49
N GLU A 106 4.51 -5.71 8.02
CA GLU A 106 4.66 -6.34 6.70
C GLU A 106 4.49 -5.33 5.58
N VAL A 107 3.61 -4.34 5.76
CA VAL A 107 3.49 -3.21 4.81
C VAL A 107 4.77 -2.39 4.79
N ILE A 108 5.38 -2.10 5.95
CA ILE A 108 6.65 -1.36 6.04
C ILE A 108 7.76 -2.13 5.34
N GLN A 109 7.90 -3.43 5.57
CA GLN A 109 8.94 -4.25 4.93
C GLN A 109 8.77 -4.29 3.40
N ALA A 110 7.52 -4.40 2.92
CA ALA A 110 7.26 -4.35 1.49
C ALA A 110 7.53 -2.96 0.88
N PHE A 111 7.22 -1.91 1.64
CA PHE A 111 7.50 -0.54 1.24
C PHE A 111 9.02 -0.26 1.20
N ASP A 112 9.77 -0.77 2.14
CA ASP A 112 11.23 -0.68 2.16
C ASP A 112 11.85 -1.40 0.95
N LEU A 113 11.41 -2.61 0.64
CA LEU A 113 11.83 -3.32 -0.57
C LEU A 113 11.50 -2.53 -1.84
N TYR A 114 10.30 -1.96 -1.93
CA TYR A 114 9.88 -1.10 -3.04
C TYR A 114 10.80 0.11 -3.20
N THR A 115 11.14 0.79 -2.09
CA THR A 115 12.02 1.95 -2.10
C THR A 115 13.41 1.59 -2.61
N ASN A 116 13.99 0.49 -2.12
CA ASN A 116 15.27 -0.02 -2.57
C ASN A 116 15.28 -0.37 -4.07
N ILE A 117 14.20 -0.99 -4.57
CA ILE A 117 14.08 -1.29 -6.02
C ILE A 117 14.06 -0.01 -6.85
N ARG A 118 13.34 1.02 -6.39
CA ARG A 118 13.29 2.32 -7.07
C ARG A 118 14.66 2.99 -7.14
N GLU A 119 15.39 3.01 -6.02
CA GLU A 119 16.74 3.58 -5.95
C GLU A 119 17.69 2.88 -6.91
N LEU A 120 17.67 1.54 -6.94
CA LEU A 120 18.49 0.76 -7.87
C LEU A 120 18.12 0.98 -9.35
N ALA A 121 16.85 1.27 -9.62
CA ALA A 121 16.35 1.54 -10.97
C ALA A 121 16.49 3.00 -11.41
N GLU A 122 17.05 3.88 -10.55
CA GLU A 122 17.15 5.32 -10.78
C GLU A 122 15.82 5.94 -11.25
N ASN A 123 14.71 5.48 -10.64
CA ASN A 123 13.38 5.86 -11.10
C ASN A 123 13.00 7.24 -10.59
N GLU A 124 12.87 8.21 -11.50
CA GLU A 124 12.53 9.62 -11.21
C GLU A 124 11.02 9.86 -11.05
N SER A 125 10.16 8.87 -11.28
CA SER A 125 8.72 9.04 -11.14
C SER A 125 8.31 9.32 -9.68
N THR A 126 7.11 9.86 -9.48
CA THR A 126 6.62 10.20 -8.13
C THR A 126 6.48 8.94 -7.28
N GLN A 127 7.22 8.88 -6.19
CA GLN A 127 7.17 7.81 -5.22
C GLN A 127 5.79 7.68 -4.58
N ILE A 128 5.37 6.44 -4.34
CA ILE A 128 4.17 6.14 -3.56
C ILE A 128 4.43 6.51 -2.10
N SER A 129 3.47 7.18 -1.46
CA SER A 129 3.57 7.47 -0.03
C SER A 129 3.34 6.21 0.82
N PRO A 130 3.91 6.13 2.03
CA PRO A 130 3.65 5.03 2.96
C PRO A 130 2.16 4.82 3.26
N ASP A 131 1.38 5.88 3.35
CA ASP A 131 -0.08 5.81 3.52
C ASP A 131 -0.75 5.11 2.33
N ASN A 132 -0.34 5.44 1.11
CA ASN A 132 -0.84 4.76 -0.09
C ASN A 132 -0.45 3.28 -0.10
N ALA A 133 0.77 2.93 0.34
CA ALA A 133 1.19 1.55 0.46
C ALA A 133 0.27 0.77 1.41
N TYR A 134 -0.06 1.35 2.56
CA TYR A 134 -1.02 0.75 3.48
C TYR A 134 -2.40 0.55 2.83
N TRP A 135 -2.95 1.58 2.18
CA TRP A 135 -4.27 1.48 1.57
C TRP A 135 -4.31 0.52 0.39
N ILE A 136 -3.23 0.41 -0.40
CA ILE A 136 -3.08 -0.61 -1.46
C ILE A 136 -3.12 -2.01 -0.85
N SER A 137 -2.45 -2.24 0.28
CA SER A 137 -2.54 -3.52 0.99
C SER A 137 -3.97 -3.84 1.45
N ARG A 138 -4.73 -2.80 1.82
CA ARG A 138 -6.16 -2.95 2.17
C ARG A 138 -7.05 -3.22 0.96
N GLU A 139 -6.69 -2.73 -0.22
CA GLU A 139 -7.40 -3.07 -1.46
C GLU A 139 -7.24 -4.56 -1.81
N PHE A 140 -6.05 -5.16 -1.60
CA PHE A 140 -5.86 -6.61 -1.73
C PHE A 140 -6.72 -7.39 -0.72
N TYR A 141 -6.66 -7.01 0.56
CA TYR A 141 -7.48 -7.63 1.60
C TYR A 141 -8.99 -7.55 1.30
N ASN A 142 -9.44 -6.45 0.74
CA ASN A 142 -10.85 -6.24 0.36
C ASN A 142 -11.17 -6.83 -1.03
N HIS A 143 -10.22 -7.45 -1.70
CA HIS A 143 -10.35 -8.03 -3.03
C HIS A 143 -10.77 -7.01 -4.12
N TYR A 144 -10.39 -5.75 -3.97
CA TYR A 144 -10.55 -4.75 -5.03
C TYR A 144 -9.40 -4.80 -6.04
N SER A 145 -8.28 -5.39 -5.65
CA SER A 145 -7.06 -5.46 -6.45
C SER A 145 -6.44 -6.85 -6.43
N THR A 146 -5.66 -7.16 -7.47
CA THR A 146 -4.92 -8.41 -7.64
C THR A 146 -3.52 -8.11 -8.15
N VAL A 147 -2.65 -9.14 -8.11
CA VAL A 147 -1.28 -9.11 -8.62
C VAL A 147 -1.13 -10.20 -9.69
N PRO A 148 -1.66 -9.97 -10.93
CA PRO A 148 -1.52 -10.94 -12.01
C PRO A 148 -0.06 -11.03 -12.47
N TYR A 149 0.28 -12.20 -13.02
CA TYR A 149 1.56 -12.45 -13.67
C TYR A 149 1.46 -12.16 -15.17
N CYS A 150 2.44 -11.46 -15.71
CA CYS A 150 2.53 -11.20 -17.14
C CYS A 150 3.43 -12.23 -17.82
N GLU A 151 2.88 -13.12 -18.61
CA GLU A 151 3.63 -14.15 -19.35
C GLU A 151 4.62 -13.56 -20.37
N LYS A 152 4.35 -12.33 -20.87
CA LYS A 152 5.21 -11.70 -21.89
C LYS A 152 6.53 -11.19 -21.31
N CYS A 153 6.50 -10.55 -20.12
CA CYS A 153 7.70 -9.97 -19.52
C CYS A 153 8.12 -10.66 -18.21
N GLY A 154 7.38 -11.66 -17.74
CA GLY A 154 7.72 -12.42 -16.54
C GLY A 154 7.55 -11.65 -15.22
N VAL A 155 6.77 -10.57 -15.19
CA VAL A 155 6.65 -9.69 -14.03
C VAL A 155 5.23 -9.70 -13.48
N HIS A 156 5.10 -9.71 -12.16
CA HIS A 156 3.84 -9.45 -11.48
C HIS A 156 3.51 -7.96 -11.53
N TYR A 157 2.24 -7.61 -11.76
CA TYR A 157 1.80 -6.22 -11.82
C TYR A 157 0.48 -5.99 -11.09
N TYR A 158 0.22 -4.74 -10.74
CA TYR A 158 -1.00 -4.36 -10.06
C TYR A 158 -2.19 -4.26 -11.02
N SER A 159 -3.33 -4.79 -10.62
CA SER A 159 -4.60 -4.65 -11.33
C SER A 159 -5.74 -4.41 -10.33
N SER A 160 -6.57 -3.41 -10.58
CA SER A 160 -7.72 -3.09 -9.71
C SER A 160 -8.98 -2.84 -10.52
N ILE A 161 -10.13 -3.22 -9.94
CA ILE A 161 -11.45 -2.92 -10.52
C ILE A 161 -11.78 -1.43 -10.49
N GLU A 162 -11.14 -0.67 -9.59
CA GLU A 162 -11.36 0.75 -9.38
C GLU A 162 -10.41 1.65 -10.19
N GLN A 163 -9.35 1.09 -10.80
CA GLN A 163 -8.42 1.89 -11.58
C GLN A 163 -9.03 2.39 -12.89
N LYS A 164 -8.69 3.62 -13.26
CA LYS A 164 -9.17 4.24 -14.50
C LYS A 164 -8.45 3.72 -15.74
N ILE A 165 -7.17 3.40 -15.60
CA ILE A 165 -6.35 2.88 -16.70
C ILE A 165 -6.43 1.35 -16.68
N LYS A 166 -7.01 0.79 -17.73
CA LYS A 166 -7.23 -0.66 -17.86
C LYS A 166 -6.37 -1.25 -18.98
N ASN A 167 -5.06 -1.17 -18.82
CA ASN A 167 -4.11 -1.38 -19.93
C ASN A 167 -3.28 -2.68 -19.85
N GLY A 168 -3.68 -3.68 -19.08
CA GLY A 168 -2.86 -4.88 -18.88
C GLY A 168 -1.53 -4.56 -18.20
N CYS A 169 -0.47 -5.30 -18.54
CA CYS A 169 0.83 -5.12 -17.92
C CYS A 169 1.47 -3.76 -18.28
N PRO A 170 1.75 -2.88 -17.31
CA PRO A 170 2.30 -1.56 -17.59
C PRO A 170 3.75 -1.60 -18.07
N PHE A 171 4.49 -2.66 -17.71
CA PHE A 171 5.89 -2.83 -18.08
C PHE A 171 6.04 -3.17 -19.58
N CYS A 172 5.19 -4.02 -20.11
CA CYS A 172 5.19 -4.33 -21.54
C CYS A 172 4.87 -3.12 -22.41
N LYS A 173 4.00 -2.24 -21.92
CA LYS A 173 3.60 -1.03 -22.66
C LYS A 173 4.74 -0.01 -22.75
N ARG A 174 5.54 0.15 -21.68
CA ARG A 174 6.69 1.06 -21.67
C ARG A 174 7.83 0.57 -22.56
N SER A 175 8.02 -0.75 -22.65
CA SER A 175 9.09 -1.37 -23.47
C SER A 175 8.74 -1.49 -24.94
N GLY A 176 7.55 -1.06 -25.40
CA GLY A 176 7.09 -1.27 -26.77
C GLY A 176 6.81 -2.75 -27.12
N ILE A 177 6.89 -3.64 -26.13
CA ILE A 177 6.59 -5.07 -26.29
C ILE A 177 5.08 -5.26 -26.23
N GLY A 178 4.38 -4.97 -27.32
CA GLY A 178 2.97 -5.33 -27.48
C GLY A 178 2.00 -4.17 -27.57
N GLU A 179 1.96 -3.54 -28.71
CA GLU A 179 0.71 -2.97 -29.21
C GLU A 179 -0.19 -4.13 -29.64
N ASN A 180 -1.03 -4.61 -28.73
CA ASN A 180 -2.38 -5.09 -29.06
C ASN A 180 -2.99 -5.85 -27.88
N ASN A 181 -4.27 -5.55 -27.70
CA ASN A 181 -5.26 -6.19 -26.85
C ASN A 181 -5.22 -5.86 -25.36
N GLY A 182 -5.97 -4.81 -25.02
CA GLY A 182 -6.57 -4.62 -23.69
C GLY A 182 -7.56 -5.74 -23.36
N MET A 183 -7.05 -6.95 -23.19
CA MET A 183 -7.82 -8.07 -22.69
C MET A 183 -7.63 -8.05 -21.18
N TYR A 184 -8.70 -7.71 -20.46
CA TYR A 184 -8.78 -7.99 -19.04
C TYR A 184 -8.38 -9.45 -18.83
N ASP A 185 -7.52 -9.70 -17.87
CA ASP A 185 -7.39 -11.06 -17.37
C ASP A 185 -8.71 -11.42 -16.67
N GLU A 186 -9.65 -12.01 -17.43
CA GLU A 186 -10.92 -12.51 -16.92
C GLU A 186 -10.71 -13.50 -15.78
N THR A 187 -9.58 -14.20 -15.75
CA THR A 187 -9.21 -15.11 -14.65
C THR A 187 -8.94 -14.36 -13.35
N ALA A 188 -8.30 -13.18 -13.39
CA ALA A 188 -8.10 -12.34 -12.21
C ALA A 188 -9.43 -11.77 -11.69
N LEU A 189 -10.29 -11.27 -12.59
CA LEU A 189 -11.63 -10.80 -12.23
C LEU A 189 -12.51 -11.93 -11.69
N ASN A 190 -12.41 -13.15 -12.24
CA ASN A 190 -13.13 -14.32 -11.75
C ASN A 190 -12.62 -14.77 -10.37
N LYS A 191 -11.31 -14.72 -10.10
CA LYS A 191 -10.76 -14.96 -8.75
C LYS A 191 -11.30 -13.94 -7.73
N ILE A 192 -11.38 -12.65 -8.08
CA ILE A 192 -11.97 -11.60 -7.23
C ILE A 192 -13.45 -11.90 -6.94
N SER A 193 -14.23 -12.28 -7.95
CA SER A 193 -15.65 -12.58 -7.80
C SER A 193 -15.92 -13.83 -6.96
N LEU A 194 -15.09 -14.87 -7.10
CA LEU A 194 -15.15 -16.10 -6.31
C LEU A 194 -14.77 -15.86 -4.84
N ALA A 195 -13.73 -15.07 -4.58
CA ALA A 195 -13.32 -14.71 -3.23
C ALA A 195 -14.40 -13.88 -2.51
N LYS A 196 -15.05 -12.94 -3.21
CA LYS A 196 -16.22 -12.21 -2.67
C LYS A 196 -17.37 -13.16 -2.32
N LYS A 197 -17.74 -14.09 -3.18
CA LYS A 197 -18.81 -15.07 -2.92
C LYS A 197 -18.50 -15.95 -1.70
N ASN A 198 -17.25 -16.36 -1.51
CA ASN A 198 -16.86 -17.20 -0.37
C ASN A 198 -16.84 -16.42 0.95
N LYS A 199 -16.46 -15.13 0.94
CA LYS A 199 -16.48 -14.28 2.14
C LYS A 199 -17.90 -14.04 2.64
N TYR A 200 -18.87 -13.84 1.75
CA TYR A 200 -20.29 -13.70 2.13
C TYR A 200 -20.94 -14.99 2.65
N LYS A 201 -20.45 -16.17 2.23
CA LYS A 201 -20.93 -17.47 2.75
C LYS A 201 -20.43 -17.76 4.16
N LEU A 202 -19.27 -17.23 4.57
CA LEU A 202 -18.69 -17.43 5.91
C LEU A 202 -19.26 -16.47 6.97
N SER A 203 -19.91 -15.37 6.56
CA SER A 203 -20.53 -14.39 7.48
C SER A 203 -22.00 -14.69 7.83
N VAL A 204 -22.56 -15.77 7.30
CA VAL A 204 -23.98 -16.19 7.49
C VAL A 204 -24.09 -17.51 8.29
N ARG A 205 -23.03 -17.89 9.04
CA ARG A 205 -23.09 -19.00 10.00
C ARG A 205 -22.80 -18.53 11.41
#